data_0a5bef2a757ca766e6533565a3f37de1
#
_entry.id   0a5bef2a757ca766e6533565a3f37de1
#
_cell.length_a   1.000
_cell.length_b   1.000
_cell.length_c   1.000
_cell.angle_alpha   90.00
_cell.angle_beta   90.00
_cell.angle_gamma   90.00
#
_symmetry.space_group_name_H-M   'P 1'
#
loop_
_entity.id
_entity.type
_entity.pdbx_description
1 polymer ?
#
loop_
_entity_poly.entity_id
_entity_poly.type
_entity_poly.pdbx_seq_one_letter_code
_entity_poly.pdbx_strand_id
1 'polypeptide(L)'
;MEEKTVARKYKSRVTSDKLDIKIELQKEALEKAKAKYEAEKETLAELIKMRNELRKEELMDAVINSDKSYEEILAFVKGKEVE
;
A
#
# COMPACT_ATOMS: atom_id res chain seq x y z
N MET A 1 25.27 -42.45 -14.32
CA MET A 1 25.98 -41.51 -15.18
C MET A 1 25.15 -41.12 -16.38
N GLU A 2 24.44 -42.06 -16.92
CA GLU A 2 23.60 -41.73 -18.05
C GLU A 2 22.58 -40.68 -17.68
N GLU A 3 22.02 -40.85 -16.52
CA GLU A 3 21.04 -39.88 -16.08
C GLU A 3 21.65 -38.50 -15.97
N LYS A 4 22.83 -38.44 -15.42
CA LYS A 4 23.49 -37.14 -15.33
C LYS A 4 23.73 -36.56 -16.67
N THR A 5 24.11 -37.42 -17.60
CA THR A 5 24.36 -36.94 -18.96
C THR A 5 23.08 -36.40 -19.56
N VAL A 6 22.00 -37.12 -19.35
CA VAL A 6 20.70 -36.67 -19.86
C VAL A 6 20.29 -35.35 -19.20
N ALA A 7 20.48 -35.26 -17.90
CA ALA A 7 20.13 -34.06 -17.19
C ALA A 7 20.95 -32.88 -17.72
N ARG A 8 22.22 -33.11 -18.00
CA ARG A 8 23.02 -32.05 -18.55
C ARG A 8 22.53 -31.60 -19.89
N LYS A 9 22.10 -32.55 -20.71
CA LYS A 9 21.56 -32.18 -22.01
C LYS A 9 20.34 -31.30 -21.85
N TYR A 10 19.48 -31.64 -20.92
CA TYR A 10 18.33 -30.79 -20.65
C TYR A 10 18.79 -29.41 -20.24
N LYS A 11 19.76 -29.36 -19.36
CA LYS A 11 20.25 -28.08 -18.93
C LYS A 11 20.86 -27.29 -20.05
N SER A 12 21.52 -28.01 -20.95
CA SER A 12 22.14 -27.30 -22.07
C SER A 12 21.14 -26.70 -23.02
N ARG A 13 19.88 -27.17 -22.96
CA ARG A 13 18.85 -26.55 -23.77
C ARG A 13 18.46 -25.19 -23.23
N VAL A 14 18.67 -25.00 -21.94
CA VAL A 14 18.44 -23.70 -21.33
C VAL A 14 19.77 -23.02 -21.25
N THR A 15 20.08 -22.30 -22.28
CA THR A 15 21.38 -21.67 -22.38
C THR A 15 21.43 -20.43 -21.51
N SER A 16 22.64 -19.97 -21.29
CA SER A 16 22.88 -18.74 -20.56
C SER A 16 22.15 -17.57 -21.23
N ASP A 17 22.18 -17.56 -22.56
CA ASP A 17 21.51 -16.50 -23.30
C ASP A 17 20.02 -16.49 -23.05
N LYS A 18 19.43 -17.68 -23.02
CA LYS A 18 17.99 -17.77 -22.79
C LYS A 18 17.64 -17.32 -21.39
N LEU A 19 18.51 -17.67 -20.45
CA LEU A 19 18.30 -17.22 -19.08
C LEU A 19 18.43 -15.71 -18.96
N ASP A 20 19.37 -15.15 -19.68
CA ASP A 20 19.55 -13.71 -19.67
C ASP A 20 18.30 -13.01 -20.16
N ILE A 21 17.69 -13.56 -21.21
CA ILE A 21 16.47 -12.98 -21.72
C ILE A 21 15.35 -13.07 -20.69
N LYS A 22 15.26 -14.20 -20.02
CA LYS A 22 14.24 -14.38 -18.98
C LYS A 22 14.48 -13.43 -17.82
N ILE A 23 15.73 -13.23 -17.49
CA ILE A 23 16.08 -12.31 -16.40
C ILE A 23 15.66 -10.89 -16.76
N GLU A 24 15.92 -10.49 -17.99
CA GLU A 24 15.54 -9.15 -18.42
C GLU A 24 14.03 -8.98 -18.39
N LEU A 25 13.30 -9.97 -18.85
CA LEU A 25 11.86 -9.91 -18.83
C LEU A 25 11.35 -9.84 -17.39
N GLN A 26 11.98 -10.59 -16.50
CA GLN A 26 11.58 -10.58 -15.11
C GLN A 26 11.87 -9.24 -14.45
N LYS A 27 12.99 -8.62 -14.83
CA LYS A 27 13.31 -7.30 -14.32
C LYS A 27 12.26 -6.30 -14.75
N GLU A 28 11.83 -6.37 -15.99
CA GLU A 28 10.80 -5.47 -16.48
C GLU A 28 9.50 -5.68 -15.74
N ALA A 29 9.14 -6.95 -15.54
CA ALA A 29 7.92 -7.26 -14.81
C ALA A 29 7.99 -6.72 -13.39
N LEU A 30 9.15 -6.84 -12.78
CA LEU A 30 9.35 -6.34 -11.42
C LEU A 30 9.21 -4.83 -11.37
N GLU A 31 9.79 -4.15 -12.36
CA GLU A 31 9.69 -2.70 -12.42
C GLU A 31 8.24 -2.25 -12.53
N LYS A 32 7.49 -2.93 -13.39
CA LYS A 32 6.09 -2.59 -13.56
C LYS A 32 5.29 -2.86 -12.30
N ALA A 33 5.56 -3.99 -11.66
CA ALA A 33 4.86 -4.32 -10.44
C ALA A 33 5.17 -3.31 -9.34
N LYS A 34 6.42 -2.87 -9.31
CA LYS A 34 6.86 -1.90 -8.33
C LYS A 34 6.17 -0.55 -8.56
N ALA A 35 6.12 -0.14 -9.81
CA ALA A 35 5.46 1.11 -10.16
C ALA A 35 3.99 1.06 -9.80
N LYS A 36 3.36 -0.06 -10.06
CA LYS A 36 1.95 -0.23 -9.73
C LYS A 36 1.76 -0.19 -8.22
N TYR A 37 2.65 -0.85 -7.50
CA TYR A 37 2.56 -0.86 -6.04
C TYR A 37 2.67 0.55 -5.48
N GLU A 38 3.61 1.34 -6.01
CA GLU A 38 3.77 2.70 -5.54
C GLU A 38 2.54 3.54 -5.85
N ALA A 39 1.96 3.35 -7.03
CA ALA A 39 0.76 4.09 -7.39
C ALA A 39 -0.41 3.72 -6.48
N GLU A 40 -0.56 2.44 -6.20
CA GLU A 40 -1.63 2.00 -5.31
C GLU A 40 -1.43 2.53 -3.90
N LYS A 41 -0.18 2.59 -3.49
CA LYS A 41 0.16 3.11 -2.18
C LYS A 41 -0.23 4.57 -2.06
N GLU A 42 0.04 5.34 -3.11
CA GLU A 42 -0.33 6.74 -3.11
C GLU A 42 -1.84 6.92 -3.12
N THR A 43 -2.52 6.09 -3.88
CA THR A 43 -3.97 6.15 -3.92
C THR A 43 -4.55 5.88 -2.53
N LEU A 44 -4.00 4.90 -1.84
CA LEU A 44 -4.46 4.59 -0.49
C LEU A 44 -4.24 5.78 0.44
N ALA A 45 -3.07 6.40 0.34
CA ALA A 45 -2.78 7.55 1.18
C ALA A 45 -3.74 8.70 0.90
N GLU A 46 -4.07 8.91 -0.37
CA GLU A 46 -5.02 9.93 -0.75
C GLU A 46 -6.40 9.64 -0.17
N LEU A 47 -6.84 8.41 -0.29
CA LEU A 47 -8.14 8.03 0.22
C LEU A 47 -8.23 8.18 1.73
N ILE A 48 -7.17 7.83 2.42
CA ILE A 48 -7.13 7.99 3.87
C ILE A 48 -7.21 9.47 4.23
N LYS A 49 -6.50 10.29 3.49
CA LYS A 49 -6.52 11.73 3.73
C LYS A 49 -7.92 12.28 3.52
N MET A 50 -8.56 11.89 2.42
CA MET A 50 -9.90 12.34 2.13
C MET A 50 -10.88 11.89 3.20
N ARG A 51 -10.75 10.65 3.66
CA ARG A 51 -11.62 10.15 4.71
C ARG A 51 -11.45 10.96 5.99
N ASN A 52 -10.20 11.25 6.32
CA ASN A 52 -9.94 11.99 7.55
C ASN A 52 -10.47 13.41 7.48
N GLU A 53 -10.35 14.02 6.31
CA GLU A 53 -10.90 15.38 6.15
C GLU A 53 -12.41 15.38 6.23
N LEU A 54 -13.03 14.37 5.65
CA LEU A 54 -14.48 14.26 5.72
C LEU A 54 -14.94 14.04 7.16
N ARG A 55 -14.25 13.18 7.88
CA ARG A 55 -14.57 12.93 9.28
C ARG A 55 -14.41 14.18 10.11
N LYS A 56 -13.41 14.98 9.78
CA LYS A 56 -13.17 16.22 10.48
C LYS A 56 -14.34 17.18 10.25
N GLU A 57 -14.82 17.27 9.00
CA GLU A 57 -15.93 18.12 8.68
C GLU A 57 -17.19 17.64 9.39
N GLU A 58 -17.42 16.34 9.40
CA GLU A 58 -18.58 15.80 10.08
C GLU A 58 -18.53 16.11 11.57
N LEU A 59 -17.36 16.01 12.14
CA LEU A 59 -17.18 16.31 13.55
C LEU A 59 -17.45 17.79 13.82
N MET A 60 -16.92 18.65 12.94
CA MET A 60 -17.15 20.07 13.08
C MET A 60 -18.63 20.41 12.99
N ASP A 61 -19.32 19.80 12.03
CA ASP A 61 -20.74 20.01 11.90
C ASP A 61 -21.47 19.56 13.14
N ALA A 62 -21.09 18.42 13.69
CA ALA A 62 -21.71 17.93 14.89
C ALA A 62 -21.48 18.88 16.07
N VAL A 63 -20.29 19.42 16.16
CA VAL A 63 -19.96 20.38 17.22
C VAL A 63 -20.80 21.63 17.06
N ILE A 64 -20.88 22.16 15.85
CA ILE A 64 -21.63 23.38 15.60
C ILE A 64 -23.10 23.20 15.91
N ASN A 65 -23.63 22.03 15.58
CA ASN A 65 -25.05 21.75 15.79
C ASN A 65 -25.36 21.23 17.19
N SER A 66 -24.34 21.07 18.00
CA SER A 66 -24.50 20.61 19.37
C SER A 66 -24.94 21.78 20.25
N ASP A 67 -25.72 21.44 21.29
CA ASP A 67 -26.08 22.46 22.25
C ASP A 67 -25.13 22.49 23.44
N LYS A 68 -24.04 21.79 23.33
CA LYS A 68 -23.01 21.80 24.36
C LYS A 68 -22.10 23.01 24.18
N SER A 69 -21.57 23.49 25.27
CA SER A 69 -20.63 24.60 25.17
C SER A 69 -19.30 24.15 24.62
N TYR A 70 -18.55 25.09 24.14
CA TYR A 70 -17.23 24.80 23.61
C TYR A 70 -16.34 24.13 24.67
N GLU A 71 -16.41 24.63 25.88
CA GLU A 71 -15.60 24.08 26.96
C GLU A 71 -15.99 22.65 27.29
N GLU A 72 -17.26 22.35 27.25
CA GLU A 72 -17.71 20.99 27.50
C GLU A 72 -17.21 20.04 26.44
N ILE A 73 -17.31 20.45 25.18
CA ILE A 73 -16.86 19.62 24.09
C ILE A 73 -15.36 19.42 24.14
N LEU A 74 -14.65 20.48 24.41
CA LEU A 74 -13.20 20.43 24.48
C LEU A 74 -12.73 19.50 25.60
N ALA A 75 -13.37 19.59 26.73
CA ALA A 75 -13.04 18.72 27.86
C ALA A 75 -13.29 17.26 27.53
N PHE A 76 -14.40 16.99 26.86
CA PHE A 76 -14.74 15.64 26.46
C PHE A 76 -13.69 15.08 25.50
N VAL A 77 -13.34 15.87 24.50
CA VAL A 77 -12.37 15.44 23.48
C VAL A 77 -11.01 15.18 24.10
N LYS A 78 -10.63 16.00 25.04
CA LYS A 78 -9.34 15.81 25.69
C LYS A 78 -9.33 14.65 26.66
N GLY A 79 -10.51 14.07 26.90
CA GLY A 79 -10.57 12.93 27.80
C GLY A 79 -10.47 13.28 29.27
N LYS A 80 -10.68 14.52 29.59
CA LYS A 80 -10.62 14.94 30.98
C LYS A 80 -11.92 14.63 31.67
N GLU A 81 -11.78 14.25 32.93
CA GLU A 81 -12.96 14.03 33.74
C GLU A 81 -13.67 15.35 33.97
N VAL A 82 -14.95 15.28 33.88
CA VAL A 82 -15.76 16.46 34.14
C VAL A 82 -16.37 16.31 35.51
N GLU A 83 -15.55 16.50 36.51
CA GLU A 83 -16.07 16.35 37.84
C GLU A 83 -16.83 17.53 38.31
#